data_a038d6b7a4eac28278910be4ab013b33
#
_entry.id   a038d6b7a4eac28278910be4ab013b33
#
_cell.length_a   1.000
_cell.length_b   1.000
_cell.length_c   1.000
_cell.angle_alpha   90.00
_cell.angle_beta   90.00
_cell.angle_gamma   90.00
#
_symmetry.space_group_name_H-M   'P 1'
#
loop_
_entity.id
_entity.type
_entity.pdbx_description
1 polymer ?
#
loop_
_entity_poly.entity_id
_entity_poly.type
_entity_poly.pdbx_seq_one_letter_code
_entity_poly.pdbx_strand_id
1 'polypeptide(L)'
;CYTAHALDQFLDGLLKWGVVDIIRIGPRSASPHIENLSLDVRKQEPGPRIKGIPRLKNESRANLFGISSKLDELLTQAQSGDYSLVLGALKKRFPSQANSIINGTPGATQANALRAWASGDAPGDWIDASIERSIDSLLQQDVWTLKATERTRLLSYWQEVALADISNQILTLLEAHSAEKERYTSAYSLLDVQRLNECQVVGVTTTQLANNADLLRSLNAKVLICEEAAEVLESHVLTALLPSIQHAILIGDHLQLRPRISNLRLSMDCERENPKYNLDESLFERLANFRFGQSAFNGTSEPNQLEYCFPVMQLSHQRRMHPSISELVRETLYPKLQDDPATASYPLIPGIARRLFWLDHRHVEDPTDPTEPMQSKTNTWEVGMVTALVRHLCQQGKYGPGEIAVLTPYVGQLRMLRDVLEKEVAIMINETNSDALDEPEGLDVDGTSF
;
A
#
# COMPACT_ATOMS: atom_id res chain seq x y z
N CYS A 1 -14.42 5.36 2.05
CA CYS A 1 -14.48 5.65 0.60
C CYS A 1 -13.47 4.83 -0.17
N TYR A 2 -13.76 4.49 -1.44
CA TYR A 2 -12.83 3.75 -2.28
C TYR A 2 -11.64 4.63 -2.70
N THR A 3 -11.86 5.81 -3.22
CA THR A 3 -10.83 6.73 -3.70
C THR A 3 -10.57 7.90 -2.75
N ALA A 4 -9.38 8.50 -2.84
CA ALA A 4 -9.03 9.72 -2.11
C ALA A 4 -9.94 10.89 -2.50
N HIS A 5 -10.28 11.00 -3.79
CA HIS A 5 -11.15 12.05 -4.31
C HIS A 5 -12.58 11.95 -3.74
N ALA A 6 -13.18 10.75 -3.73
CA ALA A 6 -14.51 10.54 -3.14
C ALA A 6 -14.52 10.85 -1.64
N LEU A 7 -13.43 10.47 -0.92
CA LEU A 7 -13.27 10.84 0.48
C LEU A 7 -13.24 12.36 0.67
N ASP A 8 -12.45 13.06 -0.13
CA ASP A 8 -12.28 14.50 -0.03
C ASP A 8 -13.59 15.24 -0.32
N GLN A 9 -14.34 14.82 -1.34
CA GLN A 9 -15.67 15.37 -1.64
C GLN A 9 -16.67 15.15 -0.50
N PHE A 10 -16.66 13.94 0.08
CA PHE A 10 -17.55 13.65 1.21
C PHE A 10 -17.23 14.51 2.43
N LEU A 11 -15.95 14.66 2.76
CA LEU A 11 -15.49 15.48 3.89
C LEU A 11 -15.77 16.98 3.66
N ASP A 12 -15.58 17.47 2.43
CA ASP A 12 -15.93 18.84 2.05
C ASP A 12 -17.44 19.11 2.21
N GLY A 13 -18.26 18.13 1.84
CA GLY A 13 -19.70 18.15 2.10
C GLY A 13 -20.01 18.29 3.59
N LEU A 14 -19.38 17.51 4.46
CA LEU A 14 -19.55 17.59 5.91
C LEU A 14 -19.14 18.96 6.48
N LEU A 15 -18.02 19.51 6.01
CA LEU A 15 -17.58 20.86 6.41
C LEU A 15 -18.59 21.93 6.04
N LYS A 16 -19.20 21.87 4.86
CA LYS A 16 -20.28 22.78 4.42
C LYS A 16 -21.53 22.69 5.30
N TRP A 17 -21.77 21.53 5.90
CA TRP A 17 -22.85 21.32 6.87
C TRP A 17 -22.47 21.69 8.31
N GLY A 18 -21.25 22.20 8.54
CA GLY A 18 -20.79 22.67 9.85
C GLY A 18 -20.16 21.58 10.74
N VAL A 19 -19.90 20.40 10.22
CA VAL A 19 -19.11 19.37 10.92
C VAL A 19 -17.65 19.71 10.69
N VAL A 20 -16.98 20.25 11.71
CA VAL A 20 -15.59 20.75 11.60
C VAL A 20 -14.53 19.89 12.26
N ASP A 21 -14.96 19.01 13.17
CA ASP A 21 -14.04 18.17 13.93
C ASP A 21 -13.84 16.82 13.22
N ILE A 22 -13.02 16.88 12.18
CA ILE A 22 -12.76 15.79 11.25
C ILE A 22 -11.26 15.51 11.23
N ILE A 23 -10.90 14.21 11.21
CA ILE A 23 -9.54 13.76 10.90
C ILE A 23 -9.58 12.86 9.66
N ARG A 24 -8.71 13.17 8.70
CA ARG A 24 -8.54 12.42 7.45
C ARG A 24 -7.30 11.53 7.53
N ILE A 25 -7.45 10.25 7.15
CA ILE A 25 -6.34 9.30 7.00
C ILE A 25 -6.29 8.87 5.53
N GLY A 26 -5.24 9.30 4.84
CA GLY A 26 -5.12 9.02 3.41
C GLY A 26 -3.88 9.67 2.79
N PRO A 27 -3.63 9.44 1.49
CA PRO A 27 -2.59 10.15 0.74
C PRO A 27 -2.89 11.64 0.72
N ARG A 28 -1.92 12.46 0.34
CA ARG A 28 -2.09 13.92 0.27
C ARG A 28 -3.31 14.32 -0.56
N SER A 29 -4.08 15.27 -0.04
CA SER A 29 -5.19 15.86 -0.77
C SER A 29 -4.71 16.96 -1.72
N ALA A 30 -5.30 17.04 -2.91
CA ALA A 30 -5.09 18.16 -3.81
C ALA A 30 -5.69 19.47 -3.27
N SER A 31 -6.66 19.38 -2.36
CA SER A 31 -7.27 20.55 -1.69
C SER A 31 -6.51 20.88 -0.41
N PRO A 32 -5.86 22.06 -0.30
CA PRO A 32 -5.15 22.48 0.92
C PRO A 32 -6.06 22.51 2.15
N HIS A 33 -7.35 22.79 1.96
CA HIS A 33 -8.34 22.86 3.02
C HIS A 33 -8.58 21.47 3.63
N ILE A 34 -8.71 20.45 2.80
CA ILE A 34 -8.89 19.06 3.22
C ILE A 34 -7.57 18.48 3.76
N GLU A 35 -6.41 18.87 3.18
CA GLU A 35 -5.10 18.43 3.66
C GLU A 35 -4.84 18.84 5.11
N ASN A 36 -5.32 20.01 5.53
CA ASN A 36 -5.22 20.47 6.92
C ASN A 36 -5.98 19.57 7.92
N LEU A 37 -6.87 18.71 7.45
CA LEU A 37 -7.58 17.71 8.27
C LEU A 37 -6.79 16.42 8.41
N SER A 38 -5.66 16.27 7.71
CA SER A 38 -4.90 15.02 7.72
C SER A 38 -4.34 14.72 9.11
N LEU A 39 -4.30 13.45 9.47
CA LEU A 39 -3.73 12.99 10.74
C LEU A 39 -2.28 13.45 10.88
N ASP A 40 -1.51 13.50 9.79
CA ASP A 40 -0.11 13.90 9.82
C ASP A 40 0.07 15.39 10.14
N VAL A 41 -0.82 16.24 9.66
CA VAL A 41 -0.86 17.67 10.05
C VAL A 41 -1.29 17.81 11.51
N ARG A 42 -2.33 17.08 11.91
CA ARG A 42 -2.82 17.08 13.30
C ARG A 42 -1.78 16.56 14.32
N LYS A 43 -0.87 15.67 13.90
CA LYS A 43 0.25 15.21 14.73
C LYS A 43 1.23 16.34 15.10
N GLN A 44 1.31 17.40 14.29
CA GLN A 44 2.18 18.57 14.55
C GLN A 44 1.58 19.52 15.58
N GLU A 45 0.27 19.46 15.79
CA GLU A 45 -0.41 20.25 16.81
C GLU A 45 -0.17 19.67 18.23
N PRO A 46 -0.26 20.50 19.29
CA PRO A 46 -0.21 20.02 20.67
C PRO A 46 -1.27 18.95 20.88
N GLY A 47 -0.84 17.72 21.13
CA GLY A 47 -1.73 16.57 21.26
C GLY A 47 -2.26 16.35 22.68
N PRO A 48 -3.14 15.35 22.82
CA PRO A 48 -3.66 14.95 24.10
C PRO A 48 -2.53 14.57 25.05
N ARG A 49 -2.66 14.95 26.32
CA ARG A 49 -1.66 14.68 27.35
C ARG A 49 -2.00 13.37 28.06
N ILE A 50 -1.44 12.26 27.60
CA ILE A 50 -1.54 10.98 28.29
C ILE A 50 -0.42 10.88 29.33
N LYS A 51 -0.77 10.71 30.59
CA LYS A 51 0.19 10.58 31.70
C LYS A 51 1.12 9.38 31.45
N GLY A 52 2.43 9.61 31.47
CA GLY A 52 3.46 8.57 31.26
C GLY A 52 3.97 8.41 29.83
N ILE A 53 3.21 8.76 28.80
CA ILE A 53 3.64 8.62 27.39
C ILE A 53 4.89 9.48 27.08
N PRO A 54 5.00 10.76 27.50
CA PRO A 54 6.22 11.55 27.22
C PRO A 54 7.47 10.91 27.80
N ARG A 55 7.36 10.32 29.00
CA ARG A 55 8.47 9.62 29.65
C ARG A 55 8.86 8.36 28.86
N LEU A 56 7.89 7.50 28.55
CA LEU A 56 8.10 6.28 27.77
C LEU A 56 8.75 6.59 26.40
N LYS A 57 8.26 7.63 25.72
CA LYS A 57 8.81 8.09 24.44
C LYS A 57 10.29 8.49 24.55
N ASN A 58 10.64 9.25 25.57
CA ASN A 58 12.02 9.70 25.78
C ASN A 58 12.94 8.54 26.17
N GLU A 59 12.47 7.62 27.01
CA GLU A 59 13.20 6.41 27.40
C GLU A 59 13.44 5.51 26.18
N SER A 60 12.42 5.21 25.40
CA SER A 60 12.55 4.38 24.18
C SER A 60 13.46 5.02 23.13
N ARG A 61 13.38 6.35 22.95
CA ARG A 61 14.28 7.05 22.03
C ARG A 61 15.73 6.97 22.48
N ALA A 62 15.99 7.14 23.77
CA ALA A 62 17.34 7.02 24.33
C ALA A 62 17.88 5.60 24.19
N ASN A 63 17.05 4.58 24.44
CA ASN A 63 17.41 3.17 24.28
C ASN A 63 17.75 2.85 22.82
N LEU A 64 16.91 3.27 21.86
CA LEU A 64 17.15 3.08 20.41
C LEU A 64 18.48 3.72 20.00
N PHE A 65 18.75 4.94 20.43
CA PHE A 65 20.02 5.61 20.14
C PHE A 65 21.22 4.82 20.73
N GLY A 66 21.12 4.34 21.98
CA GLY A 66 22.14 3.54 22.60
C GLY A 66 22.40 2.23 21.90
N ILE A 67 21.35 1.54 21.43
CA ILE A 67 21.46 0.28 20.66
C ILE A 67 22.11 0.57 19.29
N SER A 68 21.66 1.61 18.57
CA SER A 68 22.25 1.97 17.28
C SER A 68 23.73 2.30 17.38
N SER A 69 24.14 3.06 18.40
CA SER A 69 25.55 3.38 18.64
C SER A 69 26.41 2.11 18.87
N LYS A 70 25.89 1.12 19.63
CA LYS A 70 26.59 -0.15 19.85
C LYS A 70 26.65 -1.00 18.56
N LEU A 71 25.61 -0.98 17.75
CA LEU A 71 25.61 -1.67 16.46
C LEU A 71 26.67 -1.09 15.52
N ASP A 72 26.77 0.24 15.43
CA ASP A 72 27.79 0.93 14.61
C ASP A 72 29.21 0.59 15.09
N GLU A 73 29.42 0.54 16.40
CA GLU A 73 30.70 0.15 16.99
C GLU A 73 31.07 -1.30 16.60
N LEU A 74 30.17 -2.25 16.77
CA LEU A 74 30.40 -3.66 16.42
C LEU A 74 30.62 -3.87 14.91
N LEU A 75 29.88 -3.17 14.07
CA LEU A 75 30.05 -3.20 12.61
C LEU A 75 31.43 -2.65 12.22
N THR A 76 31.84 -1.55 12.82
CA THR A 76 33.16 -0.96 12.59
C THR A 76 34.27 -1.92 13.04
N GLN A 77 34.11 -2.57 14.18
CA GLN A 77 35.04 -3.60 14.66
C GLN A 77 35.11 -4.80 13.70
N ALA A 78 33.96 -5.29 13.22
CA ALA A 78 33.92 -6.41 12.28
C ALA A 78 34.61 -6.09 10.94
N GLN A 79 34.49 -4.83 10.45
CA GLN A 79 35.07 -4.37 9.19
C GLN A 79 36.58 -4.10 9.30
N SER A 80 37.07 -3.72 10.48
CA SER A 80 38.47 -3.29 10.67
C SER A 80 39.50 -4.41 10.46
N GLY A 81 39.08 -5.67 10.52
CA GLY A 81 40.02 -6.83 10.44
C GLY A 81 41.10 -6.82 11.53
N ASP A 82 40.86 -6.09 12.62
CA ASP A 82 41.87 -5.86 13.66
C ASP A 82 42.15 -7.11 14.45
N TYR A 83 43.45 -7.44 14.56
CA TYR A 83 43.96 -8.55 15.37
C TYR A 83 43.59 -8.41 16.87
N SER A 84 43.28 -7.20 17.34
CA SER A 84 42.83 -6.97 18.71
C SER A 84 41.51 -7.69 19.01
N LEU A 85 40.61 -7.73 18.02
CA LEU A 85 39.34 -8.42 18.09
C LEU A 85 39.52 -9.95 18.23
N VAL A 86 40.37 -10.51 17.37
CA VAL A 86 40.69 -11.94 17.40
C VAL A 86 41.38 -12.32 18.74
N LEU A 87 42.25 -11.45 19.22
CA LEU A 87 42.89 -11.64 20.53
C LEU A 87 41.91 -11.58 21.70
N GLY A 88 40.91 -10.72 21.60
CA GLY A 88 39.80 -10.63 22.57
C GLY A 88 38.98 -11.93 22.63
N ALA A 89 38.62 -12.49 21.48
CA ALA A 89 37.94 -13.78 21.38
C ALA A 89 38.82 -14.94 21.90
N LEU A 90 40.12 -14.92 21.55
CA LEU A 90 41.11 -15.90 22.03
C LEU A 90 41.18 -15.90 23.56
N LYS A 91 41.28 -14.76 24.21
CA LYS A 91 41.30 -14.66 25.67
C LYS A 91 40.11 -15.31 26.35
N LYS A 92 38.93 -15.25 25.72
CA LYS A 92 37.72 -15.85 26.24
C LYS A 92 37.62 -17.34 26.00
N ARG A 93 37.94 -17.82 24.80
CA ARG A 93 37.71 -19.21 24.39
C ARG A 93 38.97 -20.09 24.48
N PHE A 94 40.14 -19.49 24.28
CA PHE A 94 41.43 -20.19 24.21
C PHE A 94 42.50 -19.47 25.05
N PRO A 95 42.31 -19.33 26.38
CA PRO A 95 43.16 -18.50 27.23
C PRO A 95 44.62 -18.97 27.29
N SER A 96 44.87 -20.27 27.15
CA SER A 96 46.23 -20.83 27.12
C SER A 96 47.02 -20.37 25.89
N GLN A 97 46.41 -20.42 24.70
CA GLN A 97 47.03 -19.95 23.47
C GLN A 97 47.23 -18.45 23.48
N ALA A 98 46.20 -17.68 23.93
CA ALA A 98 46.30 -16.23 24.05
C ALA A 98 47.48 -15.80 24.96
N ASN A 99 47.62 -16.42 26.12
CA ASN A 99 48.72 -16.14 27.05
C ASN A 99 50.08 -16.53 26.48
N SER A 100 50.18 -17.69 25.79
CA SER A 100 51.41 -18.14 25.14
C SER A 100 51.86 -17.13 24.06
N ILE A 101 50.95 -16.61 23.24
CA ILE A 101 51.25 -15.62 22.21
C ILE A 101 51.69 -14.30 22.84
N ILE A 102 50.97 -13.80 23.86
CA ILE A 102 51.30 -12.51 24.51
C ILE A 102 52.66 -12.59 25.21
N ASN A 103 52.95 -13.69 25.93
CA ASN A 103 54.21 -13.85 26.69
C ASN A 103 55.40 -14.15 25.77
N GLY A 104 55.17 -14.78 24.63
CA GLY A 104 56.23 -15.13 23.68
C GLY A 104 56.59 -13.97 22.70
N THR A 105 55.92 -12.84 22.78
CA THR A 105 56.21 -11.62 21.97
C THR A 105 56.66 -10.45 22.85
N PRO A 106 57.83 -10.48 23.47
CA PRO A 106 58.29 -9.45 24.38
C PRO A 106 58.48 -8.11 23.63
N GLY A 107 57.91 -7.05 24.17
CA GLY A 107 57.94 -5.71 23.56
C GLY A 107 56.84 -5.36 22.58
N ALA A 108 55.99 -6.30 22.19
CA ALA A 108 54.81 -6.04 21.39
C ALA A 108 53.65 -5.54 22.27
N THR A 109 52.89 -4.55 21.80
CA THR A 109 51.59 -4.25 22.44
C THR A 109 50.68 -5.45 22.27
N GLN A 110 49.70 -5.61 23.16
CA GLN A 110 48.78 -6.76 23.10
C GLN A 110 48.09 -6.89 21.72
N ALA A 111 47.73 -5.72 21.10
CA ALA A 111 47.16 -5.70 19.76
C ALA A 111 48.09 -6.21 18.65
N ASN A 112 49.40 -5.98 18.82
CA ASN A 112 50.40 -6.41 17.85
C ASN A 112 50.99 -7.80 18.12
N ALA A 113 50.77 -8.39 19.30
CA ALA A 113 51.28 -9.70 19.67
C ALA A 113 50.83 -10.83 18.72
N LEU A 114 49.51 -10.85 18.40
CA LEU A 114 48.97 -11.86 17.48
C LEU A 114 49.48 -11.64 16.05
N ARG A 115 49.64 -10.39 15.61
CA ARG A 115 50.21 -10.06 14.31
C ARG A 115 51.68 -10.48 14.22
N ALA A 116 52.46 -10.20 15.25
CA ALA A 116 53.87 -10.61 15.34
C ALA A 116 54.03 -12.13 15.34
N TRP A 117 53.16 -12.85 16.04
CA TRP A 117 53.14 -14.32 16.02
C TRP A 117 52.78 -14.86 14.64
N ALA A 118 51.80 -14.30 13.97
CA ALA A 118 51.35 -14.74 12.64
C ALA A 118 52.38 -14.51 11.53
N SER A 119 53.16 -13.41 11.63
CA SER A 119 54.17 -13.01 10.63
C SER A 119 55.60 -13.35 11.02
N GLY A 120 55.83 -13.90 12.25
CA GLY A 120 57.16 -14.25 12.74
C GLY A 120 57.72 -15.54 12.15
N ASP A 121 59.03 -15.73 12.32
CA ASP A 121 59.73 -16.93 11.86
C ASP A 121 59.08 -18.22 12.45
N ALA A 122 58.63 -19.09 11.56
CA ALA A 122 58.09 -20.40 11.91
C ALA A 122 59.15 -21.48 11.68
N PRO A 123 59.13 -22.61 12.40
CA PRO A 123 59.98 -23.77 12.09
C PRO A 123 59.77 -24.15 10.62
N GLY A 124 60.86 -24.30 9.85
CA GLY A 124 60.84 -24.47 8.41
C GLY A 124 59.96 -25.62 7.93
N ASP A 125 59.30 -25.41 6.79
CA ASP A 125 58.40 -26.38 6.13
C ASP A 125 59.10 -27.58 5.46
N TRP A 126 60.30 -27.95 5.92
CA TRP A 126 61.19 -28.93 5.27
C TRP A 126 60.75 -30.39 5.46
N ILE A 127 59.71 -30.67 6.21
CA ILE A 127 59.33 -32.07 6.53
C ILE A 127 57.85 -32.25 6.09
N ASP A 128 57.73 -33.12 5.08
CA ASP A 128 56.56 -33.88 4.65
C ASP A 128 55.18 -33.17 4.63
N ALA A 129 54.76 -32.82 3.42
CA ALA A 129 53.48 -32.17 3.14
C ALA A 129 52.26 -33.13 3.19
N SER A 130 52.44 -34.36 3.68
CA SER A 130 51.45 -35.44 3.48
C SER A 130 50.38 -35.59 4.55
N ILE A 131 50.47 -34.92 5.71
CA ILE A 131 49.44 -35.03 6.76
C ILE A 131 48.99 -33.65 7.22
N GLU A 132 47.84 -33.22 6.72
CA GLU A 132 47.15 -32.02 7.19
C GLU A 132 46.55 -32.27 8.57
N ARG A 133 47.09 -31.66 9.61
CA ARG A 133 46.59 -31.79 10.98
C ARG A 133 45.25 -31.08 11.12
N SER A 134 44.27 -31.66 11.86
CA SER A 134 42.99 -31.04 12.14
C SER A 134 43.15 -29.81 13.05
N ILE A 135 42.20 -28.88 12.98
CA ILE A 135 42.20 -27.70 13.85
C ILE A 135 42.20 -28.08 15.33
N ASP A 136 41.45 -29.11 15.72
CA ASP A 136 41.43 -29.61 17.11
C ASP A 136 42.82 -30.10 17.58
N SER A 137 43.56 -30.74 16.70
CA SER A 137 44.95 -31.16 16.99
C SER A 137 45.88 -29.95 17.12
N LEU A 138 45.71 -28.91 16.30
CA LEU A 138 46.50 -27.68 16.36
C LEU A 138 46.23 -26.88 17.66
N LEU A 139 44.99 -26.88 18.14
CA LEU A 139 44.59 -26.23 19.39
C LEU A 139 45.19 -26.86 20.64
N GLN A 140 45.65 -28.10 20.58
CA GLN A 140 46.29 -28.81 21.70
C GLN A 140 47.81 -28.66 21.76
N GLN A 141 48.41 -28.02 20.73
CA GLN A 141 49.88 -27.86 20.64
C GLN A 141 50.34 -26.48 21.10
N ASP A 142 51.62 -26.36 21.40
CA ASP A 142 52.25 -25.07 21.64
C ASP A 142 52.27 -24.27 20.33
N VAL A 143 51.66 -23.09 20.35
CA VAL A 143 51.51 -22.20 19.20
C VAL A 143 52.82 -21.80 18.54
N TRP A 144 53.93 -21.88 19.28
CA TRP A 144 55.26 -21.53 18.78
C TRP A 144 55.93 -22.68 17.97
N THR A 145 55.43 -23.90 18.12
CA THR A 145 55.92 -25.05 17.36
C THR A 145 55.23 -25.25 16.01
N LEU A 146 54.21 -24.45 15.73
CA LEU A 146 53.40 -24.56 14.53
C LEU A 146 54.13 -24.00 13.29
N LYS A 147 53.98 -24.71 12.15
CA LYS A 147 54.47 -24.28 10.83
C LYS A 147 53.71 -23.02 10.36
N ALA A 148 54.26 -22.27 9.39
CA ALA A 148 53.66 -21.08 8.86
C ALA A 148 52.24 -21.31 8.28
N THR A 149 52.03 -22.38 7.52
CA THR A 149 50.74 -22.81 6.97
C THR A 149 49.72 -23.14 8.06
N GLU A 150 50.14 -23.80 9.15
CA GLU A 150 49.29 -24.13 10.28
C GLU A 150 48.92 -22.91 11.12
N ARG A 151 49.84 -21.95 11.29
CA ARG A 151 49.53 -20.66 11.92
C ARG A 151 48.50 -19.88 11.13
N THR A 152 48.59 -19.85 9.79
CA THR A 152 47.60 -19.19 8.93
C THR A 152 46.23 -19.85 9.06
N ARG A 153 46.17 -21.20 9.06
CA ARG A 153 44.90 -21.92 9.24
C ARG A 153 44.28 -21.68 10.62
N LEU A 154 45.09 -21.69 11.65
CA LEU A 154 44.64 -21.47 13.01
C LEU A 154 44.17 -19.99 13.20
N LEU A 155 44.85 -19.03 12.58
CA LEU A 155 44.48 -17.65 12.57
C LEU A 155 43.14 -17.46 11.88
N SER A 156 42.90 -18.04 10.69
CA SER A 156 41.64 -18.01 9.99
C SER A 156 40.49 -18.57 10.83
N TYR A 157 40.73 -19.71 11.49
CA TYR A 157 39.74 -20.28 12.40
C TYR A 157 39.42 -19.36 13.58
N TRP A 158 40.42 -18.73 14.20
CA TRP A 158 40.19 -17.76 15.27
C TRP A 158 39.48 -16.50 14.79
N GLN A 159 39.72 -16.05 13.55
CA GLN A 159 38.97 -14.95 12.92
C GLN A 159 37.51 -15.33 12.74
N GLU A 160 37.22 -16.54 12.26
CA GLU A 160 35.84 -17.04 12.13
C GLU A 160 35.12 -17.08 13.50
N VAL A 161 35.82 -17.59 14.53
CA VAL A 161 35.28 -17.62 15.91
C VAL A 161 35.02 -16.23 16.45
N ALA A 162 35.90 -15.28 16.21
CA ALA A 162 35.72 -13.88 16.63
C ALA A 162 34.57 -13.22 15.90
N LEU A 163 34.45 -13.44 14.59
CA LEU A 163 33.32 -12.89 13.78
C LEU A 163 31.99 -13.53 14.18
N ALA A 164 31.99 -14.83 14.50
CA ALA A 164 30.77 -15.49 14.99
C ALA A 164 30.29 -14.89 16.32
N ASP A 165 31.18 -14.54 17.23
CA ASP A 165 30.83 -13.90 18.48
C ASP A 165 30.24 -12.50 18.27
N ILE A 166 30.80 -11.72 17.34
CA ILE A 166 30.24 -10.40 16.96
C ILE A 166 28.90 -10.56 16.30
N SER A 167 28.78 -11.49 15.35
CA SER A 167 27.51 -11.75 14.66
C SER A 167 26.39 -12.07 15.66
N ASN A 168 26.67 -12.91 16.66
CA ASN A 168 25.69 -13.21 17.71
C ASN A 168 25.32 -11.96 18.55
N GLN A 169 26.28 -11.09 18.86
CA GLN A 169 26.00 -9.83 19.56
C GLN A 169 25.16 -8.89 18.70
N ILE A 170 25.46 -8.77 17.40
CA ILE A 170 24.69 -7.99 16.44
C ILE A 170 23.25 -8.50 16.38
N LEU A 171 23.05 -9.82 16.24
CA LEU A 171 21.71 -10.41 16.22
C LEU A 171 20.91 -10.08 17.49
N THR A 172 21.51 -10.23 18.66
CA THR A 172 20.86 -9.89 19.94
C THR A 172 20.48 -8.40 20.01
N LEU A 173 21.35 -7.52 19.53
CA LEU A 173 21.07 -6.07 19.50
C LEU A 173 20.00 -5.72 18.47
N LEU A 174 19.92 -6.41 17.33
CA LEU A 174 18.86 -6.23 16.33
C LEU A 174 17.49 -6.65 16.89
N GLU A 175 17.43 -7.76 17.62
CA GLU A 175 16.21 -8.19 18.32
C GLU A 175 15.78 -7.15 19.36
N ALA A 176 16.73 -6.66 20.18
CA ALA A 176 16.46 -5.60 21.15
C ALA A 176 16.01 -4.29 20.48
N HIS A 177 16.63 -3.92 19.35
CA HIS A 177 16.24 -2.76 18.55
C HIS A 177 14.81 -2.91 18.03
N SER A 178 14.45 -4.07 17.48
CA SER A 178 13.11 -4.34 16.98
C SER A 178 12.06 -4.22 18.09
N ALA A 179 12.29 -4.83 19.25
CA ALA A 179 11.41 -4.76 20.40
C ALA A 179 11.23 -3.31 20.91
N GLU A 180 12.32 -2.54 21.00
CA GLU A 180 12.25 -1.16 21.47
C GLU A 180 11.59 -0.23 20.44
N LYS A 181 11.80 -0.48 19.13
CA LYS A 181 11.08 0.21 18.04
C LYS A 181 9.58 -0.03 18.14
N GLU A 182 9.17 -1.26 18.41
CA GLU A 182 7.76 -1.61 18.59
C GLU A 182 7.15 -0.88 19.81
N ARG A 183 7.86 -0.83 20.94
CA ARG A 183 7.44 -0.04 22.12
C ARG A 183 7.30 1.44 21.80
N TYR A 184 8.25 2.01 21.08
CA TYR A 184 8.22 3.41 20.65
C TYR A 184 7.03 3.69 19.73
N THR A 185 6.81 2.83 18.74
CA THR A 185 5.68 2.95 17.79
C THR A 185 4.34 2.82 18.52
N SER A 186 4.21 1.86 19.44
CA SER A 186 3.00 1.67 20.24
C SER A 186 2.67 2.91 21.10
N ALA A 187 3.69 3.56 21.66
CA ALA A 187 3.48 4.79 22.42
C ALA A 187 2.92 5.94 21.55
N TYR A 188 3.33 6.05 20.28
CA TYR A 188 2.75 7.00 19.32
C TYR A 188 1.33 6.60 18.90
N SER A 189 1.11 5.33 18.64
CA SER A 189 -0.21 4.83 18.26
C SER A 189 -1.26 5.15 19.32
N LEU A 190 -0.93 5.09 20.61
CA LEU A 190 -1.83 5.47 21.69
C LEU A 190 -2.24 6.94 21.63
N LEU A 191 -1.32 7.84 21.28
CA LEU A 191 -1.65 9.27 21.10
C LEU A 191 -2.55 9.49 19.89
N ASP A 192 -2.28 8.77 18.80
CA ASP A 192 -3.08 8.85 17.57
C ASP A 192 -4.49 8.29 17.81
N VAL A 193 -4.60 7.14 18.50
CA VAL A 193 -5.91 6.56 18.92
C VAL A 193 -6.70 7.58 19.75
N GLN A 194 -6.06 8.25 20.70
CA GLN A 194 -6.77 9.22 21.51
C GLN A 194 -7.24 10.42 20.68
N ARG A 195 -6.39 10.97 19.79
CA ARG A 195 -6.78 12.04 18.87
C ARG A 195 -7.97 11.66 18.02
N LEU A 196 -7.93 10.45 17.44
CA LEU A 196 -9.01 9.92 16.61
C LEU A 196 -10.30 9.68 17.40
N ASN A 197 -10.21 9.28 18.67
CA ASN A 197 -11.38 9.11 19.53
C ASN A 197 -11.98 10.43 20.04
N GLU A 198 -11.22 11.51 20.03
CA GLU A 198 -11.67 12.85 20.41
C GLU A 198 -12.39 13.56 19.25
N CYS A 199 -12.17 13.19 17.99
CA CYS A 199 -12.84 13.81 16.85
C CYS A 199 -14.22 13.20 16.57
N GLN A 200 -15.07 13.96 15.89
CA GLN A 200 -16.43 13.55 15.52
C GLN A 200 -16.45 12.57 14.34
N VAL A 201 -15.55 12.79 13.37
CA VAL A 201 -15.51 12.01 12.14
C VAL A 201 -14.06 11.63 11.80
N VAL A 202 -13.86 10.35 11.51
CA VAL A 202 -12.61 9.82 10.93
C VAL A 202 -12.89 9.41 9.50
N GLY A 203 -12.31 10.13 8.55
CA GLY A 203 -12.38 9.80 7.12
C GLY A 203 -11.18 8.96 6.70
N VAL A 204 -11.42 7.84 6.01
CA VAL A 204 -10.37 6.93 5.59
C VAL A 204 -10.69 6.29 4.24
N THR A 205 -9.67 6.08 3.39
CA THR A 205 -9.82 5.26 2.18
C THR A 205 -9.68 3.78 2.52
N THR A 206 -10.21 2.89 1.67
CA THR A 206 -10.13 1.42 1.88
C THR A 206 -8.70 0.92 2.00
N THR A 207 -7.79 1.43 1.17
CA THR A 207 -6.35 1.10 1.23
C THR A 207 -5.72 1.54 2.56
N GLN A 208 -6.02 2.75 3.01
CA GLN A 208 -5.49 3.26 4.27
C GLN A 208 -6.14 2.59 5.48
N LEU A 209 -7.37 2.12 5.35
CA LEU A 209 -8.00 1.28 6.37
C LEU A 209 -7.20 0.00 6.59
N ALA A 210 -6.80 -0.69 5.52
CA ALA A 210 -5.99 -1.89 5.60
C ALA A 210 -4.59 -1.61 6.20
N ASN A 211 -3.93 -0.54 5.74
CA ASN A 211 -2.60 -0.16 6.21
C ASN A 211 -2.56 0.29 7.68
N ASN A 212 -3.67 0.79 8.20
CA ASN A 212 -3.79 1.29 9.58
C ASN A 212 -4.76 0.44 10.42
N ALA A 213 -4.95 -0.83 10.08
CA ALA A 213 -5.95 -1.69 10.71
C ALA A 213 -5.82 -1.77 12.23
N ASP A 214 -4.60 -1.89 12.77
CA ASP A 214 -4.34 -1.98 14.21
C ASP A 214 -4.70 -0.68 14.95
N LEU A 215 -4.38 0.46 14.35
CA LEU A 215 -4.75 1.78 14.87
C LEU A 215 -6.28 1.91 14.90
N LEU A 216 -6.94 1.59 13.78
CA LEU A 216 -8.38 1.77 13.61
C LEU A 216 -9.21 0.79 14.44
N ARG A 217 -8.72 -0.43 14.68
CA ARG A 217 -9.37 -1.40 15.60
C ARG A 217 -9.49 -0.89 17.03
N SER A 218 -8.62 0.04 17.40
CA SER A 218 -8.64 0.65 18.74
C SER A 218 -9.60 1.83 18.86
N LEU A 219 -10.31 2.20 17.77
CA LEU A 219 -11.30 3.27 17.79
C LEU A 219 -12.61 2.82 18.42
N ASN A 220 -13.27 3.77 19.08
CA ASN A 220 -14.61 3.59 19.63
C ASN A 220 -15.71 4.14 18.70
N ALA A 221 -15.47 4.07 17.38
CA ALA A 221 -16.45 4.51 16.39
C ALA A 221 -17.73 3.67 16.49
N LYS A 222 -18.89 4.32 16.44
CA LYS A 222 -20.20 3.67 16.57
C LYS A 222 -20.92 3.53 15.24
N VAL A 223 -20.62 4.39 14.29
CA VAL A 223 -21.26 4.44 12.98
C VAL A 223 -20.20 4.29 11.90
N LEU A 224 -20.42 3.38 10.97
CA LEU A 224 -19.66 3.23 9.73
C LEU A 224 -20.51 3.77 8.59
N ILE A 225 -19.94 4.69 7.79
CA ILE A 225 -20.52 5.14 6.52
C ILE A 225 -19.56 4.71 5.42
N CYS A 226 -20.03 3.94 4.46
CA CYS A 226 -19.26 3.54 3.29
C CYS A 226 -19.88 4.19 2.05
N GLU A 227 -19.15 5.15 1.46
CA GLU A 227 -19.50 5.83 0.21
C GLU A 227 -18.95 5.03 -0.97
N GLU A 228 -19.70 4.99 -2.08
CA GLU A 228 -19.41 4.15 -3.26
C GLU A 228 -19.26 2.66 -2.88
N ALA A 229 -20.13 2.16 -2.01
CA ALA A 229 -20.05 0.82 -1.43
C ALA A 229 -20.19 -0.29 -2.48
N ALA A 230 -20.77 0.00 -3.64
CA ALA A 230 -20.90 -0.96 -4.74
C ALA A 230 -19.57 -1.19 -5.48
N GLU A 231 -18.63 -0.24 -5.44
CA GLU A 231 -17.29 -0.35 -6.02
C GLU A 231 -16.25 -0.91 -5.05
N VAL A 232 -16.63 -1.18 -3.80
CA VAL A 232 -15.73 -1.66 -2.75
C VAL A 232 -15.82 -3.18 -2.64
N LEU A 233 -14.67 -3.86 -2.68
CA LEU A 233 -14.59 -5.30 -2.42
C LEU A 233 -15.20 -5.64 -1.06
N GLU A 234 -15.95 -6.72 -0.98
CA GLU A 234 -16.58 -7.19 0.27
C GLU A 234 -15.57 -7.31 1.40
N SER A 235 -14.38 -7.85 1.14
CA SER A 235 -13.31 -7.98 2.12
C SER A 235 -12.88 -6.66 2.75
N HIS A 236 -12.88 -5.57 1.96
CA HIS A 236 -12.54 -4.25 2.46
C HIS A 236 -13.61 -3.70 3.39
N VAL A 237 -14.90 -3.88 3.05
CA VAL A 237 -16.01 -3.45 3.92
C VAL A 237 -16.01 -4.26 5.22
N LEU A 238 -15.79 -5.57 5.14
CA LEU A 238 -15.70 -6.45 6.33
C LEU A 238 -14.57 -6.01 7.26
N THR A 239 -13.43 -5.57 6.71
CA THR A 239 -12.32 -5.04 7.51
C THR A 239 -12.71 -3.76 8.26
N ALA A 240 -13.64 -2.97 7.72
CA ALA A 240 -14.14 -1.73 8.33
C ALA A 240 -15.20 -1.98 9.44
N LEU A 241 -15.78 -3.16 9.50
CA LEU A 241 -16.74 -3.53 10.56
C LEU A 241 -16.00 -3.82 11.87
N LEU A 242 -15.56 -2.75 12.53
CA LEU A 242 -14.86 -2.81 13.81
C LEU A 242 -15.80 -3.32 14.92
N PRO A 243 -15.29 -3.94 16.00
CA PRO A 243 -16.11 -4.44 17.10
C PRO A 243 -16.97 -3.38 17.80
N SER A 244 -16.59 -2.10 17.70
CA SER A 244 -17.30 -0.97 18.28
C SER A 244 -18.48 -0.47 17.43
N ILE A 245 -18.57 -0.85 16.16
CA ILE A 245 -19.60 -0.40 15.22
C ILE A 245 -20.96 -0.98 15.61
N GLN A 246 -21.94 -0.12 15.75
CA GLN A 246 -23.33 -0.46 16.09
C GLN A 246 -24.28 -0.23 14.91
N HIS A 247 -23.89 0.65 13.96
CA HIS A 247 -24.69 1.01 12.81
C HIS A 247 -23.79 1.14 11.58
N ALA A 248 -24.14 0.44 10.49
CA ALA A 248 -23.44 0.55 9.22
C ALA A 248 -24.40 1.09 8.14
N ILE A 249 -23.96 2.11 7.42
CA ILE A 249 -24.69 2.74 6.31
C ILE A 249 -23.84 2.54 5.06
N LEU A 250 -24.34 1.79 4.11
CA LEU A 250 -23.70 1.56 2.83
C LEU A 250 -24.42 2.43 1.77
N ILE A 251 -23.70 3.31 1.12
CA ILE A 251 -24.20 4.21 0.07
C ILE A 251 -23.53 3.78 -1.24
N GLY A 252 -24.32 3.47 -2.26
CA GLY A 252 -23.77 2.99 -3.52
C GLY A 252 -24.86 2.67 -4.53
N ASP A 253 -24.44 2.21 -5.69
CA ASP A 253 -25.31 1.84 -6.79
C ASP A 253 -24.75 0.62 -7.53
N HIS A 254 -25.38 -0.54 -7.32
CA HIS A 254 -24.93 -1.81 -7.90
C HIS A 254 -25.25 -1.97 -9.40
N LEU A 255 -25.98 -1.02 -9.99
CA LEU A 255 -26.20 -0.96 -11.44
C LEU A 255 -25.09 -0.16 -12.16
N GLN A 256 -24.17 0.45 -11.41
CA GLN A 256 -23.00 1.14 -11.92
C GLN A 256 -21.76 0.21 -11.87
N LEU A 257 -20.57 0.76 -11.58
CA LEU A 257 -19.33 0.01 -11.60
C LEU A 257 -19.25 -0.97 -10.41
N ARG A 258 -18.75 -2.16 -10.70
CA ARG A 258 -18.40 -3.18 -9.70
C ARG A 258 -16.96 -2.99 -9.18
N PRO A 259 -16.61 -3.65 -8.08
CA PRO A 259 -15.22 -3.69 -7.60
C PRO A 259 -14.25 -4.15 -8.68
N ARG A 260 -13.14 -3.46 -8.82
CA ARG A 260 -12.07 -3.86 -9.74
C ARG A 260 -11.29 -5.04 -9.18
N ILE A 261 -11.05 -6.03 -10.03
CA ILE A 261 -10.23 -7.20 -9.74
C ILE A 261 -9.21 -7.40 -10.86
N SER A 262 -7.99 -7.78 -10.49
CA SER A 262 -6.91 -8.00 -11.46
C SER A 262 -7.08 -9.29 -12.25
N ASN A 263 -7.75 -10.30 -11.67
CA ASN A 263 -7.94 -11.58 -12.32
C ASN A 263 -9.40 -11.76 -12.78
N LEU A 264 -9.63 -11.55 -14.07
CA LEU A 264 -10.97 -11.67 -14.69
C LEU A 264 -11.59 -13.08 -14.55
N ARG A 265 -10.80 -14.14 -14.30
CA ARG A 265 -11.34 -15.49 -14.07
C ARG A 265 -12.13 -15.60 -12.76
N LEU A 266 -11.93 -14.66 -11.83
CA LEU A 266 -12.65 -14.59 -10.56
C LEU A 266 -13.87 -13.65 -10.61
N SER A 267 -14.12 -13.04 -11.77
CA SER A 267 -15.27 -12.17 -12.03
C SER A 267 -16.54 -12.97 -12.27
N MET A 268 -17.68 -12.37 -11.94
CA MET A 268 -19.01 -12.89 -12.29
C MET A 268 -19.22 -13.04 -13.80
N ASP A 269 -18.53 -12.23 -14.61
CA ASP A 269 -18.65 -12.23 -16.08
C ASP A 269 -17.85 -13.34 -16.76
N CYS A 270 -17.12 -14.16 -16.00
CA CYS A 270 -16.35 -15.26 -16.56
C CYS A 270 -17.23 -16.47 -16.85
N GLU A 271 -17.67 -16.63 -18.10
CA GLU A 271 -18.53 -17.75 -18.54
C GLU A 271 -17.86 -19.14 -18.46
N ARG A 272 -16.52 -19.22 -18.44
CA ARG A 272 -15.77 -20.47 -18.53
C ARG A 272 -15.63 -21.24 -17.22
N GLU A 273 -15.61 -20.53 -16.12
CA GLU A 273 -15.51 -21.14 -14.80
C GLU A 273 -16.78 -20.75 -14.04
N ASN A 274 -17.74 -21.67 -14.02
CA ASN A 274 -18.98 -21.63 -13.26
C ASN A 274 -18.87 -20.74 -12.02
N PRO A 275 -19.88 -19.95 -11.62
CA PRO A 275 -19.85 -18.85 -10.63
C PRO A 275 -19.42 -19.27 -9.21
N LYS A 276 -18.31 -19.98 -9.12
CA LYS A 276 -17.69 -20.41 -7.88
C LYS A 276 -17.01 -19.24 -7.16
N TYR A 277 -16.64 -18.21 -7.92
CA TYR A 277 -15.92 -17.06 -7.42
C TYR A 277 -16.56 -15.77 -7.97
N ASN A 278 -17.25 -15.04 -7.13
CA ASN A 278 -17.83 -13.73 -7.45
C ASN A 278 -17.03 -12.66 -6.70
N LEU A 279 -15.73 -12.55 -6.99
CA LEU A 279 -14.87 -11.64 -6.24
C LEU A 279 -15.23 -10.16 -6.47
N ASP A 280 -15.81 -9.84 -7.63
CA ASP A 280 -16.32 -8.52 -8.01
C ASP A 280 -17.77 -8.26 -7.57
N GLU A 281 -18.40 -9.17 -6.84
CA GLU A 281 -19.65 -8.87 -6.13
C GLU A 281 -19.36 -8.12 -4.83
N SER A 282 -19.85 -6.89 -4.73
CA SER A 282 -19.68 -6.10 -3.51
C SER A 282 -20.62 -6.60 -2.39
N LEU A 283 -20.24 -6.34 -1.13
CA LEU A 283 -21.14 -6.56 0.00
C LEU A 283 -22.46 -5.80 -0.18
N PHE A 284 -22.41 -4.57 -0.76
CA PHE A 284 -23.59 -3.76 -1.05
C PHE A 284 -24.52 -4.48 -2.03
N GLU A 285 -24.02 -4.97 -3.18
CA GLU A 285 -24.81 -5.69 -4.19
C GLU A 285 -25.42 -6.95 -3.60
N ARG A 286 -24.60 -7.75 -2.91
CA ARG A 286 -25.05 -9.00 -2.30
C ARG A 286 -26.15 -8.79 -1.26
N LEU A 287 -26.04 -7.77 -0.40
CA LEU A 287 -27.06 -7.46 0.61
C LEU A 287 -28.32 -6.83 0.00
N ALA A 288 -28.17 -5.97 -1.02
CA ALA A 288 -29.31 -5.36 -1.70
C ALA A 288 -30.18 -6.40 -2.43
N ASN A 289 -29.56 -7.44 -2.97
CA ASN A 289 -30.23 -8.54 -3.67
C ASN A 289 -30.62 -9.71 -2.74
N PHE A 290 -30.21 -9.67 -1.47
CA PHE A 290 -30.44 -10.75 -0.54
C PHE A 290 -31.92 -10.86 -0.13
N ARG A 291 -32.51 -12.05 -0.33
CA ARG A 291 -33.84 -12.44 0.12
C ARG A 291 -33.71 -13.64 1.05
N PHE A 292 -34.03 -13.46 2.32
CA PHE A 292 -34.06 -14.57 3.28
C PHE A 292 -35.43 -15.27 3.19
N GLY A 293 -35.45 -16.51 2.74
CA GLY A 293 -36.70 -17.30 2.58
C GLY A 293 -36.85 -18.02 1.25
N GLN A 294 -36.11 -17.61 0.20
CA GLN A 294 -35.96 -18.39 -1.03
C GLN A 294 -34.76 -19.35 -0.99
N SER A 295 -34.49 -19.92 0.17
CA SER A 295 -33.51 -20.99 0.30
C SER A 295 -34.03 -22.20 -0.46
N ALA A 296 -33.14 -22.81 -1.23
CA ALA A 296 -33.32 -24.06 -1.97
C ALA A 296 -33.68 -25.25 -1.06
N PHE A 297 -34.84 -25.18 -0.44
CA PHE A 297 -35.50 -26.34 0.16
C PHE A 297 -36.74 -26.68 -0.67
N ASN A 298 -36.61 -27.74 -1.42
CA ASN A 298 -37.69 -28.35 -2.18
C ASN A 298 -38.97 -28.51 -1.32
N GLY A 299 -40.00 -27.75 -1.67
CA GLY A 299 -41.33 -28.23 -1.73
C GLY A 299 -42.12 -28.46 -0.43
N THR A 300 -42.05 -27.55 0.57
CA THR A 300 -43.14 -27.41 1.54
C THR A 300 -43.20 -25.95 1.96
N SER A 301 -44.06 -25.19 1.32
CA SER A 301 -44.37 -23.81 1.67
C SER A 301 -45.30 -23.82 2.91
N GLU A 302 -44.75 -23.46 4.05
CA GLU A 302 -45.58 -22.93 5.15
C GLU A 302 -45.71 -21.40 4.96
N PRO A 303 -46.93 -20.83 5.00
CA PRO A 303 -47.21 -19.43 4.61
C PRO A 303 -46.89 -18.39 5.69
N ASN A 304 -45.99 -18.64 6.63
CA ASN A 304 -45.74 -17.72 7.77
C ASN A 304 -44.27 -17.41 8.06
N GLN A 305 -43.34 -17.60 7.11
CA GLN A 305 -42.00 -17.08 7.29
C GLN A 305 -41.93 -15.62 6.79
N LEU A 306 -41.77 -14.71 7.76
CA LEU A 306 -41.43 -13.32 7.51
C LEU A 306 -40.18 -13.29 6.59
N GLU A 307 -40.35 -12.76 5.39
CA GLU A 307 -39.27 -12.58 4.45
C GLU A 307 -38.36 -11.47 4.98
N TYR A 308 -37.25 -11.84 5.60
CA TYR A 308 -36.25 -10.86 6.06
C TYR A 308 -35.44 -10.40 4.86
N CYS A 309 -35.51 -9.12 4.53
CA CYS A 309 -34.60 -8.46 3.60
C CYS A 309 -33.86 -7.33 4.33
N PHE A 310 -32.66 -7.02 3.86
CA PHE A 310 -31.98 -5.82 4.33
C PHE A 310 -32.77 -4.57 3.94
N PRO A 311 -32.87 -3.56 4.81
CA PRO A 311 -33.55 -2.32 4.49
C PRO A 311 -32.76 -1.57 3.41
N VAL A 312 -33.34 -1.49 2.20
CA VAL A 312 -32.79 -0.77 1.06
C VAL A 312 -33.67 0.42 0.77
N MET A 313 -33.09 1.61 0.75
CA MET A 313 -33.76 2.84 0.32
C MET A 313 -33.14 3.35 -0.96
N GLN A 314 -33.95 3.52 -2.00
CA GLN A 314 -33.55 4.08 -3.27
C GLN A 314 -33.87 5.57 -3.33
N LEU A 315 -32.83 6.37 -3.62
CA LEU A 315 -33.03 7.79 -3.92
C LEU A 315 -33.63 7.92 -5.33
N SER A 316 -34.80 8.53 -5.41
CA SER A 316 -35.55 8.64 -6.68
C SER A 316 -35.40 9.99 -7.38
N HIS A 317 -34.83 11.00 -6.73
CA HIS A 317 -34.67 12.33 -7.31
C HIS A 317 -33.24 12.63 -7.66
N GLN A 318 -32.94 12.84 -8.95
CA GLN A 318 -31.63 13.28 -9.41
C GLN A 318 -31.55 14.81 -9.49
N ARG A 319 -30.37 15.38 -9.19
CA ARG A 319 -30.05 16.81 -9.21
C ARG A 319 -28.83 17.14 -10.04
N ARG A 320 -28.36 16.20 -10.86
CA ARG A 320 -27.12 16.31 -11.61
C ARG A 320 -27.32 16.64 -13.06
N MET A 321 -28.23 15.94 -13.73
CA MET A 321 -28.40 15.98 -15.17
C MET A 321 -29.60 16.87 -15.58
N HIS A 322 -29.50 17.55 -16.73
CA HIS A 322 -30.66 18.14 -17.38
C HIS A 322 -31.66 17.05 -17.80
N PRO A 323 -32.99 17.26 -17.76
CA PRO A 323 -34.00 16.24 -18.08
C PRO A 323 -33.81 15.54 -19.42
N SER A 324 -33.33 16.23 -20.46
CA SER A 324 -33.06 15.62 -21.77
C SER A 324 -31.88 14.61 -21.76
N ILE A 325 -31.02 14.65 -20.74
CA ILE A 325 -29.92 13.69 -20.56
C ILE A 325 -30.39 12.57 -19.66
N SER A 326 -31.06 12.88 -18.54
CA SER A 326 -31.57 11.89 -17.59
C SER A 326 -32.63 10.97 -18.18
N GLU A 327 -33.34 11.40 -19.22
CA GLU A 327 -34.31 10.59 -19.97
C GLU A 327 -33.68 9.31 -20.49
N LEU A 328 -32.46 9.39 -21.06
CA LEU A 328 -31.73 8.18 -21.52
C LEU A 328 -31.51 7.18 -20.39
N VAL A 329 -31.08 7.66 -19.23
CA VAL A 329 -30.80 6.84 -18.05
C VAL A 329 -32.09 6.28 -17.45
N ARG A 330 -33.16 7.05 -17.47
CA ARG A 330 -34.49 6.63 -17.01
C ARG A 330 -35.07 5.51 -17.86
N GLU A 331 -34.98 5.66 -19.17
CA GLU A 331 -35.51 4.65 -20.10
C GLU A 331 -34.71 3.34 -20.10
N THR A 332 -33.46 3.36 -19.64
CA THR A 332 -32.59 2.18 -19.68
C THR A 332 -32.42 1.50 -18.31
N LEU A 333 -32.08 2.24 -17.27
CA LEU A 333 -31.63 1.68 -16.00
C LEU A 333 -32.53 2.04 -14.80
N TYR A 334 -33.07 3.26 -14.74
CA TYR A 334 -33.76 3.77 -13.56
C TYR A 334 -35.16 4.32 -13.84
N PRO A 335 -36.15 3.46 -14.16
CA PRO A 335 -37.48 3.92 -14.62
C PRO A 335 -38.24 4.75 -13.57
N LYS A 336 -37.85 4.73 -12.29
CA LYS A 336 -38.44 5.51 -11.22
C LYS A 336 -37.74 6.84 -10.95
N LEU A 337 -36.67 7.15 -11.68
CA LEU A 337 -35.87 8.36 -11.49
C LEU A 337 -36.68 9.61 -11.87
N GLN A 338 -36.70 10.60 -11.00
CA GLN A 338 -37.36 11.89 -11.19
C GLN A 338 -36.33 13.01 -11.24
N ASP A 339 -36.57 14.01 -12.05
CA ASP A 339 -35.69 15.16 -12.16
C ASP A 339 -36.06 16.23 -11.14
N ASP A 340 -35.08 16.79 -10.45
CA ASP A 340 -35.29 18.01 -9.68
C ASP A 340 -35.62 19.19 -10.66
N PRO A 341 -36.68 19.99 -10.43
CA PRO A 341 -37.04 21.08 -11.31
C PRO A 341 -35.91 22.07 -11.60
N ALA A 342 -34.97 22.24 -10.67
CA ALA A 342 -33.84 23.14 -10.87
C ALA A 342 -32.94 22.71 -12.03
N THR A 343 -32.85 21.40 -12.33
CA THR A 343 -32.02 20.89 -13.43
C THR A 343 -32.49 21.26 -14.82
N ALA A 344 -33.79 21.56 -14.97
CA ALA A 344 -34.37 22.04 -16.22
C ALA A 344 -33.91 23.48 -16.62
N SER A 345 -33.41 24.23 -15.63
CA SER A 345 -32.93 25.60 -15.84
C SER A 345 -31.44 25.70 -16.25
N TYR A 346 -30.73 24.57 -16.39
CA TYR A 346 -29.32 24.59 -16.78
C TYR A 346 -29.14 25.30 -18.13
N PRO A 347 -28.04 26.09 -18.30
CA PRO A 347 -27.80 26.83 -19.54
C PRO A 347 -27.55 25.87 -20.71
N LEU A 348 -27.80 26.33 -21.92
CA LEU A 348 -27.47 25.62 -23.14
C LEU A 348 -25.92 25.52 -23.28
N ILE A 349 -25.46 24.47 -23.96
CA ILE A 349 -24.05 24.32 -24.30
C ILE A 349 -23.71 25.31 -25.42
N PRO A 350 -22.83 26.29 -25.19
CA PRO A 350 -22.45 27.26 -26.21
C PRO A 350 -21.84 26.57 -27.42
N GLY A 351 -22.27 26.99 -28.61
CA GLY A 351 -21.77 26.48 -29.89
C GLY A 351 -22.33 25.11 -30.31
N ILE A 352 -23.23 24.50 -29.52
CA ILE A 352 -23.88 23.23 -29.85
C ILE A 352 -25.41 23.39 -29.80
N ALA A 353 -26.09 22.89 -30.83
CA ALA A 353 -27.54 23.06 -30.96
C ALA A 353 -28.35 22.18 -29.99
N ARG A 354 -27.81 21.08 -29.51
CA ARG A 354 -28.52 20.13 -28.64
C ARG A 354 -27.64 19.72 -27.48
N ARG A 355 -28.21 19.47 -26.30
CA ARG A 355 -27.50 19.01 -25.11
C ARG A 355 -27.05 17.55 -25.22
N LEU A 356 -27.80 16.74 -25.95
CA LEU A 356 -27.54 15.35 -26.22
C LEU A 356 -27.66 15.09 -27.72
N PHE A 357 -26.66 14.51 -28.33
CA PHE A 357 -26.75 14.03 -29.70
C PHE A 357 -25.88 12.77 -29.84
N TRP A 358 -26.27 11.92 -30.75
CA TRP A 358 -25.58 10.74 -31.16
C TRP A 358 -24.95 10.97 -32.53
N LEU A 359 -23.64 10.78 -32.64
CA LEU A 359 -22.93 10.81 -33.92
C LEU A 359 -22.76 9.39 -34.44
N ASP A 360 -23.61 9.03 -35.41
CA ASP A 360 -23.47 7.74 -36.08
C ASP A 360 -22.43 7.85 -37.21
N HIS A 361 -21.45 6.96 -37.21
CA HIS A 361 -20.42 6.87 -38.23
C HIS A 361 -20.06 5.40 -38.51
N ARG A 362 -19.36 5.16 -39.66
CA ARG A 362 -18.95 3.82 -40.10
C ARG A 362 -17.44 3.70 -40.25
N HIS A 363 -16.67 4.58 -39.65
CA HIS A 363 -15.22 4.45 -39.59
C HIS A 363 -14.84 3.35 -38.63
N VAL A 364 -14.18 2.32 -39.17
CA VAL A 364 -13.78 1.12 -38.40
C VAL A 364 -12.58 1.45 -37.49
N GLU A 365 -12.40 0.61 -36.48
CA GLU A 365 -11.22 0.62 -35.61
C GLU A 365 -9.93 0.48 -36.44
N ASP A 366 -8.85 1.07 -35.94
CA ASP A 366 -7.53 0.97 -36.58
C ASP A 366 -7.07 -0.50 -36.59
N PRO A 367 -6.33 -0.93 -37.62
CA PRO A 367 -5.81 -2.29 -37.68
C PRO A 367 -4.90 -2.56 -36.48
N THR A 368 -5.16 -3.65 -35.76
CA THR A 368 -4.27 -4.15 -34.70
C THR A 368 -3.12 -4.96 -35.30
N ASP A 369 -1.94 -4.92 -34.68
CA ASP A 369 -0.81 -5.76 -35.07
C ASP A 369 -1.16 -7.24 -34.82
N PRO A 370 -1.09 -8.10 -35.84
CA PRO A 370 -1.37 -9.52 -35.67
C PRO A 370 -0.42 -10.24 -34.69
N THR A 371 0.74 -9.62 -34.39
CA THR A 371 1.72 -10.14 -33.44
C THR A 371 1.41 -9.77 -31.99
N GLU A 372 0.49 -8.81 -31.77
CA GLU A 372 0.05 -8.34 -30.46
C GLU A 372 -1.47 -8.48 -30.28
N PRO A 373 -1.99 -9.71 -30.10
CA PRO A 373 -3.44 -9.96 -30.06
C PRO A 373 -4.17 -9.30 -28.87
N MET A 374 -3.43 -8.79 -27.88
CA MET A 374 -3.94 -8.10 -26.70
C MET A 374 -3.89 -6.58 -26.79
N GLN A 375 -3.54 -6.02 -27.95
CA GLN A 375 -3.48 -4.57 -28.14
C GLN A 375 -4.85 -3.92 -27.91
N SER A 376 -4.87 -2.84 -27.14
CA SER A 376 -6.10 -2.09 -26.88
C SER A 376 -6.59 -1.39 -28.13
N LYS A 377 -7.89 -1.39 -28.35
CA LYS A 377 -8.53 -0.83 -29.55
C LYS A 377 -8.34 0.68 -29.66
N THR A 378 -8.14 1.14 -30.90
CA THR A 378 -8.02 2.55 -31.27
C THR A 378 -8.85 2.89 -32.51
N ASN A 379 -9.20 4.17 -32.66
CA ASN A 379 -9.86 4.70 -33.84
C ASN A 379 -9.36 6.14 -34.08
N THR A 380 -8.45 6.29 -35.02
CA THR A 380 -7.82 7.57 -35.35
C THR A 380 -8.82 8.61 -35.84
N TRP A 381 -9.89 8.19 -36.55
CA TRP A 381 -10.91 9.11 -37.01
C TRP A 381 -11.70 9.70 -35.84
N GLU A 382 -12.07 8.88 -34.86
CA GLU A 382 -12.75 9.34 -33.64
C GLU A 382 -11.89 10.31 -32.84
N VAL A 383 -10.57 10.04 -32.73
CA VAL A 383 -9.64 10.97 -32.08
C VAL A 383 -9.66 12.35 -32.75
N GLY A 384 -9.65 12.38 -34.09
CA GLY A 384 -9.74 13.63 -34.86
C GLY A 384 -11.07 14.37 -34.62
N MET A 385 -12.18 13.61 -34.58
CA MET A 385 -13.52 14.18 -34.36
C MET A 385 -13.68 14.74 -32.94
N VAL A 386 -13.23 13.99 -31.92
CA VAL A 386 -13.25 14.42 -30.53
C VAL A 386 -12.38 15.66 -30.34
N THR A 387 -11.19 15.67 -30.93
CA THR A 387 -10.26 16.83 -30.87
C THR A 387 -10.90 18.08 -31.48
N ALA A 388 -11.55 17.94 -32.64
CA ALA A 388 -12.25 19.05 -33.29
C ALA A 388 -13.39 19.59 -32.43
N LEU A 389 -14.15 18.70 -31.76
CA LEU A 389 -15.24 19.08 -30.86
C LEU A 389 -14.73 19.79 -29.61
N VAL A 390 -13.69 19.25 -28.95
CA VAL A 390 -13.05 19.89 -27.79
C VAL A 390 -12.54 21.27 -28.15
N ARG A 391 -11.83 21.40 -29.29
CA ARG A 391 -11.34 22.69 -29.80
C ARG A 391 -12.51 23.68 -30.01
N HIS A 392 -13.60 23.23 -30.64
CA HIS A 392 -14.78 24.04 -30.86
C HIS A 392 -15.38 24.56 -29.54
N LEU A 393 -15.51 23.70 -28.53
CA LEU A 393 -16.01 24.08 -27.22
C LEU A 393 -15.10 25.08 -26.51
N CYS A 394 -13.77 24.83 -26.53
CA CYS A 394 -12.78 25.75 -25.95
C CYS A 394 -12.84 27.16 -26.62
N GLN A 395 -13.01 27.21 -27.93
CA GLN A 395 -13.11 28.48 -28.68
C GLN A 395 -14.32 29.31 -28.30
N GLN A 396 -15.37 28.73 -27.69
CA GLN A 396 -16.50 29.50 -27.18
C GLN A 396 -16.13 30.36 -25.95
N GLY A 397 -14.99 30.08 -25.30
CA GLY A 397 -14.48 30.84 -24.14
C GLY A 397 -15.40 30.82 -22.91
N LYS A 398 -16.19 29.77 -22.77
CA LYS A 398 -17.17 29.62 -21.68
C LYS A 398 -16.78 28.51 -20.67
N TYR A 399 -15.85 27.65 -21.05
CA TYR A 399 -15.42 26.50 -20.23
C TYR A 399 -14.01 26.72 -19.69
N GLY A 400 -13.86 26.53 -18.40
CA GLY A 400 -12.60 26.54 -17.70
C GLY A 400 -11.96 25.14 -17.61
N PRO A 401 -10.78 25.04 -17.00
CA PRO A 401 -10.14 23.76 -16.72
C PRO A 401 -11.03 22.82 -15.92
N GLY A 402 -11.15 21.55 -16.35
CA GLY A 402 -11.96 20.54 -15.69
C GLY A 402 -13.46 20.56 -16.01
N GLU A 403 -13.94 21.47 -16.88
CA GLU A 403 -15.37 21.56 -17.23
C GLU A 403 -15.74 20.77 -18.49
N ILE A 404 -14.75 20.23 -19.22
CA ILE A 404 -14.95 19.33 -20.36
C ILE A 404 -14.33 17.98 -20.02
N ALA A 405 -15.14 16.92 -20.05
CA ALA A 405 -14.67 15.56 -19.84
C ALA A 405 -14.79 14.75 -21.14
N VAL A 406 -13.73 14.02 -21.49
CA VAL A 406 -13.69 13.07 -22.59
C VAL A 406 -13.56 11.67 -22.01
N LEU A 407 -14.50 10.79 -22.35
CA LEU A 407 -14.55 9.41 -21.85
C LEU A 407 -14.35 8.42 -23.00
N THR A 408 -13.57 7.39 -22.76
CA THR A 408 -13.39 6.24 -23.67
C THR A 408 -13.23 4.96 -22.88
N PRO A 409 -13.78 3.82 -23.35
CA PRO A 409 -13.62 2.53 -22.66
C PRO A 409 -12.28 1.84 -22.93
N TYR A 410 -11.48 2.33 -23.89
CA TYR A 410 -10.24 1.68 -24.32
C TYR A 410 -9.00 2.49 -23.96
N VAL A 411 -8.03 1.85 -23.29
CA VAL A 411 -6.78 2.50 -22.87
C VAL A 411 -5.95 3.01 -24.06
N GLY A 412 -5.90 2.24 -25.17
CA GLY A 412 -5.23 2.69 -26.40
C GLY A 412 -5.83 3.98 -26.94
N GLN A 413 -7.16 4.07 -27.00
CA GLN A 413 -7.87 5.28 -27.40
C GLN A 413 -7.61 6.45 -26.45
N LEU A 414 -7.55 6.19 -25.14
CA LEU A 414 -7.22 7.20 -24.12
C LEU A 414 -5.81 7.77 -24.36
N ARG A 415 -4.81 6.92 -24.61
CA ARG A 415 -3.42 7.35 -24.91
C ARG A 415 -3.39 8.24 -26.16
N MET A 416 -4.02 7.79 -27.25
CA MET A 416 -4.07 8.57 -28.48
C MET A 416 -4.77 9.94 -28.30
N LEU A 417 -5.89 9.97 -27.61
CA LEU A 417 -6.61 11.21 -27.30
C LEU A 417 -5.76 12.16 -26.46
N ARG A 418 -5.06 11.63 -25.46
CA ARG A 418 -4.13 12.40 -24.63
C ARG A 418 -3.02 13.01 -25.46
N ASP A 419 -2.31 12.22 -26.28
CA ASP A 419 -1.16 12.67 -27.07
C ASP A 419 -1.53 13.77 -28.07
N VAL A 420 -2.78 13.75 -28.57
CA VAL A 420 -3.25 14.75 -29.50
C VAL A 420 -3.75 16.00 -28.77
N LEU A 421 -4.56 15.84 -27.71
CA LEU A 421 -5.16 16.94 -26.98
C LEU A 421 -4.16 17.72 -26.13
N GLU A 422 -3.12 17.09 -25.56
CA GLU A 422 -2.05 17.76 -24.79
C GLU A 422 -1.31 18.86 -25.61
N LYS A 423 -1.32 18.74 -26.91
CA LYS A 423 -0.72 19.75 -27.80
C LYS A 423 -1.56 21.02 -27.90
N GLU A 424 -2.81 20.98 -27.52
CA GLU A 424 -3.79 22.06 -27.72
C GLU A 424 -4.36 22.60 -26.42
N VAL A 425 -4.56 21.74 -25.40
CA VAL A 425 -5.22 22.08 -24.14
C VAL A 425 -4.53 21.42 -22.96
N ALA A 426 -4.62 22.05 -21.79
CA ALA A 426 -4.16 21.41 -20.55
C ALA A 426 -5.12 20.27 -20.17
N ILE A 427 -4.60 19.09 -19.97
CA ILE A 427 -5.38 17.88 -19.60
C ILE A 427 -5.17 17.55 -18.14
N MET A 428 -6.25 17.23 -17.44
CA MET A 428 -6.21 16.59 -16.12
C MET A 428 -6.69 15.14 -16.27
N ILE A 429 -5.86 14.20 -15.85
CA ILE A 429 -6.18 12.77 -15.85
C ILE A 429 -6.61 12.38 -14.44
N ASN A 430 -7.69 11.61 -14.32
CA ASN A 430 -8.14 11.09 -13.02
C ASN A 430 -7.14 10.08 -12.49
N GLU A 431 -6.87 10.07 -11.17
CA GLU A 431 -5.95 9.14 -10.50
C GLU A 431 -6.19 7.67 -10.88
N THR A 432 -7.46 7.28 -11.00
CA THR A 432 -7.86 5.92 -11.40
C THR A 432 -7.40 5.54 -12.83
N ASN A 433 -7.16 6.52 -13.69
CA ASN A 433 -6.72 6.32 -15.08
C ASN A 433 -5.20 6.52 -15.23
N SER A 434 -4.54 7.16 -14.25
CA SER A 434 -3.08 7.26 -14.21
C SER A 434 -2.44 5.88 -14.11
N ASP A 435 -2.95 5.05 -13.21
CA ASP A 435 -2.45 3.68 -13.02
C ASP A 435 -2.60 2.83 -14.30
N ALA A 436 -3.71 3.00 -15.03
CA ALA A 436 -3.94 2.30 -16.29
C ALA A 436 -3.03 2.76 -17.44
N LEU A 437 -2.45 3.97 -17.36
CA LEU A 437 -1.50 4.50 -18.34
C LEU A 437 -0.07 4.04 -18.06
N ASP A 438 0.25 3.77 -16.80
CA ASP A 438 1.58 3.34 -16.35
C ASP A 438 1.77 1.82 -16.41
N GLU A 439 0.69 1.04 -16.58
CA GLU A 439 0.82 -0.40 -16.83
C GLU A 439 1.46 -0.66 -18.19
N PRO A 440 2.57 -1.42 -18.27
CA PRO A 440 3.16 -1.80 -19.55
C PRO A 440 2.17 -2.65 -20.35
N GLU A 441 2.01 -2.36 -21.64
CA GLU A 441 1.27 -3.21 -22.58
C GLU A 441 1.88 -4.61 -22.55
N GLY A 442 1.16 -5.58 -22.00
CA GLY A 442 1.60 -6.98 -21.98
C GLY A 442 1.91 -7.56 -20.62
N LEU A 443 0.98 -7.50 -19.67
CA LEU A 443 0.95 -8.52 -18.62
C LEU A 443 0.24 -9.74 -19.18
N ASP A 444 1.05 -10.74 -19.56
CA ASP A 444 0.63 -12.06 -19.96
C ASP A 444 -0.41 -12.63 -18.97
N VAL A 445 -1.62 -12.84 -19.47
CA VAL A 445 -2.69 -13.57 -18.75
C VAL A 445 -2.43 -15.07 -18.74
N ASP A 446 -1.29 -15.52 -19.24
CA ASP A 446 -0.84 -16.92 -19.18
C ASP A 446 0.26 -17.09 -18.10
N GLY A 447 -0.14 -16.94 -16.85
CA GLY A 447 0.62 -17.41 -15.69
C GLY A 447 0.64 -18.94 -15.63
N THR A 448 1.38 -19.59 -16.50
CA THR A 448 1.91 -20.93 -16.27
C THR A 448 3.34 -20.76 -15.77
N SER A 449 3.50 -20.54 -14.46
CA SER A 449 4.59 -21.13 -13.66
C SER A 449 4.43 -20.73 -12.19
N PHE A 450 4.01 -21.74 -11.40
CA PHE A 450 4.12 -21.95 -9.93
C PHE A 450 3.59 -20.89 -8.98
#